data_7fbbabe9c95cc9a66da47526198ea26f
#
_entry.id   7fbbabe9c95cc9a66da47526198ea26f
#
_cell.length_a   1.000
_cell.length_b   1.000
_cell.length_c   1.000
_cell.angle_alpha   90.00
_cell.angle_beta   90.00
_cell.angle_gamma   90.00
#
_symmetry.space_group_name_H-M   'P 1'
#
loop_
_entity.id
_entity.type
_entity.pdbx_description
1 polymer ?
#
loop_
_entity_poly.entity_id
_entity_poly.type
_entity_poly.pdbx_seq_one_letter_code
_entity_poly.pdbx_strand_id
1 'polypeptide(L)'
;MRLSKTVTGTALLLKRHTPRLYASIRNNAPRGLRSIINERMTVDSLGTDDAELVFTNIFRQNWWNNGESRSGWGAELRRTVSIRTSLPDFVQRHSIGSLLDAPCGDFHWMQYVEWPSDFRYVGADIVHDLIVENQKKYPTTEFLKLDVLSDPLPAVDGWLARDLMIHFPDQAVWAALDQFRKSSARYLLATTYPNAPHNHDIRFGQVRHLNLCAPPFNLPQPFEILHEDDDPATGRVIGAWRRSDIEWARS
;
A
#
# COMPACT_ATOMS: atom_id res chain seq x y z
N MET A 1 26.48 12.18 10.28
CA MET A 1 26.24 12.73 11.64
C MET A 1 25.52 11.66 12.46
N ARG A 2 26.21 11.06 13.44
CA ARG A 2 25.67 9.96 14.26
C ARG A 2 24.66 10.53 15.27
N LEU A 3 23.38 10.58 14.93
CA LEU A 3 22.32 10.68 15.94
C LEU A 3 22.18 9.28 16.56
N SER A 4 22.55 9.20 17.81
CA SER A 4 22.93 8.01 18.55
C SER A 4 21.77 7.00 18.68
N LYS A 5 22.15 5.73 18.83
CA LYS A 5 21.30 4.61 19.29
C LYS A 5 20.42 4.97 20.52
N THR A 6 20.80 5.98 21.26
CA THR A 6 20.12 6.51 22.45
C THR A 6 18.75 7.15 22.15
N VAL A 7 18.61 7.89 21.04
CA VAL A 7 17.32 8.55 20.69
C VAL A 7 16.28 7.51 20.27
N THR A 8 16.70 6.46 19.58
CA THR A 8 15.81 5.37 19.15
C THR A 8 15.34 4.55 20.35
N GLY A 9 16.23 4.24 21.30
CA GLY A 9 15.87 3.53 22.54
C GLY A 9 14.89 4.30 23.41
N THR A 10 15.08 5.60 23.57
CA THR A 10 14.18 6.46 24.36
C THR A 10 12.79 6.60 23.71
N ALA A 11 12.71 6.71 22.38
CA ALA A 11 11.46 6.79 21.65
C ALA A 11 10.66 5.47 21.72
N LEU A 12 11.33 4.31 21.68
CA LEU A 12 10.74 2.99 21.86
C LEU A 12 10.17 2.80 23.28
N LEU A 13 10.91 3.21 24.30
CA LEU A 13 10.45 3.19 25.69
C LEU A 13 9.24 4.10 25.92
N LEU A 14 9.26 5.31 25.35
CA LEU A 14 8.14 6.26 25.40
C LEU A 14 6.88 5.68 24.71
N LYS A 15 7.03 5.04 23.55
CA LYS A 15 5.90 4.40 22.87
C LYS A 15 5.30 3.27 23.67
N ARG A 16 6.15 2.42 24.29
CA ARG A 16 5.71 1.26 25.07
C ARG A 16 5.04 1.64 26.39
N HIS A 17 5.56 2.66 27.10
CA HIS A 17 5.12 3.00 28.45
C HIS A 17 4.20 4.22 28.52
N THR A 18 4.27 5.13 27.51
CA THR A 18 3.47 6.36 27.45
C THR A 18 3.03 6.66 26.01
N PRO A 19 2.16 5.83 25.42
CA PRO A 19 1.80 5.92 23.99
C PRO A 19 1.17 7.27 23.60
N ARG A 20 0.41 7.91 24.52
CA ARG A 20 -0.19 9.24 24.29
C ARG A 20 0.86 10.34 24.23
N LEU A 21 1.88 10.29 25.09
CA LEU A 21 2.99 11.26 25.08
C LEU A 21 3.83 11.08 23.83
N TYR A 22 4.13 9.83 23.46
CA TYR A 22 4.82 9.51 22.22
C TYR A 22 4.07 10.04 20.99
N ALA A 23 2.76 9.81 20.88
CA ALA A 23 1.93 10.32 19.79
C ALA A 23 1.95 11.85 19.73
N SER A 24 1.89 12.53 20.87
CA SER A 24 1.98 14.00 20.95
C SER A 24 3.33 14.52 20.45
N ILE A 25 4.45 13.93 20.90
CA ILE A 25 5.80 14.32 20.47
C ILE A 25 5.96 14.08 18.96
N ARG A 26 5.51 12.93 18.45
CA ARG A 26 5.58 12.60 17.03
C ARG A 26 4.76 13.56 16.18
N ASN A 27 3.52 13.85 16.58
CA ASN A 27 2.62 14.70 15.82
C ASN A 27 3.06 16.18 15.79
N ASN A 28 3.80 16.63 16.79
CA ASN A 28 4.35 17.99 16.86
C ASN A 28 5.80 18.10 16.33
N ALA A 29 6.42 16.98 15.95
CA ALA A 29 7.77 17.01 15.39
C ALA A 29 7.80 17.64 13.99
N PRO A 30 8.85 18.38 13.61
CA PRO A 30 9.05 18.83 12.24
C PRO A 30 8.99 17.69 11.22
N ARG A 31 8.49 17.96 10.00
CA ARG A 31 8.28 16.93 8.96
C ARG A 31 9.48 16.00 8.76
N GLY A 32 10.70 16.55 8.67
CA GLY A 32 11.92 15.75 8.50
C GLY A 32 12.25 14.83 9.70
N LEU A 33 11.90 15.25 10.93
CA LEU A 33 12.11 14.43 12.11
C LEU A 33 11.03 13.33 12.24
N ARG A 34 9.80 13.60 11.78
CA ARG A 34 8.73 12.57 11.70
C ARG A 34 9.11 11.44 10.76
N SER A 35 9.65 11.76 9.59
CA SER A 35 10.15 10.78 8.62
C SER A 35 11.20 9.87 9.26
N ILE A 36 12.22 10.46 9.91
CA ILE A 36 13.29 9.71 10.59
C ILE A 36 12.76 8.84 11.74
N ILE A 37 11.80 9.34 12.52
CA ILE A 37 11.17 8.60 13.61
C ILE A 37 10.36 7.42 13.06
N ASN A 38 9.56 7.63 12.02
CA ASN A 38 8.78 6.58 11.39
C ASN A 38 9.69 5.54 10.71
N GLU A 39 10.69 5.97 9.95
CA GLU A 39 11.61 5.12 9.21
C GLU A 39 12.41 4.17 10.12
N ARG A 40 12.92 4.66 11.26
CA ARG A 40 13.75 3.85 12.18
C ARG A 40 12.97 3.00 13.17
N MET A 41 11.75 3.37 13.51
CA MET A 41 10.99 2.66 14.55
C MET A 41 10.20 1.45 14.06
N THR A 42 9.90 1.37 12.75
CA THR A 42 9.08 0.28 12.21
C THR A 42 9.85 -1.04 12.19
N VAL A 43 11.13 -1.00 11.91
CA VAL A 43 11.92 -2.19 11.57
C VAL A 43 12.77 -2.68 12.73
N ASP A 44 13.47 -1.77 13.44
CA ASP A 44 14.31 -2.16 14.59
C ASP A 44 13.49 -2.70 15.77
N SER A 45 12.19 -2.36 15.82
CA SER A 45 11.31 -2.84 16.89
C SER A 45 10.68 -4.21 16.64
N LEU A 46 10.66 -4.69 15.39
CA LEU A 46 10.03 -5.96 15.03
C LEU A 46 11.05 -7.08 14.82
N GLY A 47 12.31 -6.74 14.53
CA GLY A 47 13.43 -7.69 14.46
C GLY A 47 13.26 -8.79 13.40
N THR A 48 12.36 -8.61 12.42
CA THR A 48 12.02 -9.61 11.42
C THR A 48 11.87 -8.99 10.04
N ASP A 49 12.23 -9.75 9.01
CA ASP A 49 11.97 -9.45 7.60
C ASP A 49 10.76 -10.24 7.05
N ASP A 50 10.00 -10.90 7.92
CA ASP A 50 8.75 -11.59 7.59
C ASP A 50 7.64 -10.56 7.35
N ALA A 51 7.16 -10.48 6.11
CA ALA A 51 6.14 -9.51 5.70
C ALA A 51 4.83 -9.68 6.49
N GLU A 52 4.33 -10.91 6.65
CA GLU A 52 3.09 -11.18 7.38
C GLU A 52 3.19 -10.72 8.83
N LEU A 53 4.30 -11.02 9.49
CA LEU A 53 4.52 -10.62 10.88
C LEU A 53 4.65 -9.10 11.02
N VAL A 54 5.34 -8.43 10.08
CA VAL A 54 5.48 -6.97 10.07
C VAL A 54 4.12 -6.30 9.92
N PHE A 55 3.34 -6.64 8.89
CA PHE A 55 2.05 -5.99 8.63
C PHE A 55 0.98 -6.37 9.66
N THR A 56 1.00 -7.60 10.21
CA THR A 56 0.14 -7.98 11.33
C THR A 56 0.41 -7.13 12.57
N ASN A 57 1.67 -6.86 12.89
CA ASN A 57 2.02 -5.99 14.01
C ASN A 57 1.63 -4.52 13.76
N ILE A 58 1.81 -4.04 12.53
CA ILE A 58 1.36 -2.70 12.12
C ILE A 58 -0.15 -2.56 12.34
N PHE A 59 -0.93 -3.53 11.88
CA PHE A 59 -2.38 -3.54 12.05
C PHE A 59 -2.80 -3.62 13.52
N ARG A 60 -2.30 -4.59 14.28
CA ARG A 60 -2.67 -4.82 15.69
C ARG A 60 -2.34 -3.63 16.59
N GLN A 61 -1.24 -2.94 16.31
CA GLN A 61 -0.78 -1.80 17.10
C GLN A 61 -1.34 -0.46 16.60
N ASN A 62 -2.18 -0.46 15.54
CA ASN A 62 -2.57 0.77 14.83
C ASN A 62 -1.35 1.68 14.60
N TRP A 63 -0.31 1.11 13.98
CA TRP A 63 0.99 1.77 13.86
C TRP A 63 0.91 3.10 13.11
N TRP A 64 0.06 3.16 12.07
CA TRP A 64 -0.18 4.37 11.31
C TRP A 64 -0.86 5.47 12.14
N ASN A 65 -1.37 5.10 13.35
CA ASN A 65 -1.98 6.00 14.34
C ASN A 65 -3.03 6.91 13.69
N ASN A 66 -3.90 6.33 12.89
CA ASN A 66 -5.04 7.00 12.31
C ASN A 66 -6.31 6.59 13.07
N GLY A 67 -7.15 7.58 13.42
CA GLY A 67 -8.39 7.34 14.16
C GLY A 67 -9.57 6.94 13.27
N GLU A 68 -9.45 7.12 11.95
CA GLU A 68 -10.50 6.84 10.96
C GLU A 68 -10.33 5.45 10.37
N SER A 69 -9.11 5.06 10.01
CA SER A 69 -8.80 3.79 9.38
C SER A 69 -7.49 3.20 9.91
N ARG A 70 -7.44 1.88 10.19
CA ARG A 70 -6.21 1.17 10.55
C ARG A 70 -5.25 1.02 9.37
N SER A 71 -5.76 1.20 8.14
CA SER A 71 -4.94 1.22 6.92
C SER A 71 -4.17 2.54 6.74
N GLY A 72 -4.34 3.49 7.65
CA GLY A 72 -3.57 4.72 7.72
C GLY A 72 -4.17 5.91 6.98
N TRP A 73 -3.38 6.97 6.85
CA TRP A 73 -3.82 8.27 6.34
C TRP A 73 -4.29 8.23 4.89
N GLY A 74 -3.71 7.36 4.06
CA GLY A 74 -4.11 7.17 2.66
C GLY A 74 -5.54 6.67 2.50
N ALA A 75 -6.09 6.00 3.53
CA ALA A 75 -7.44 5.43 3.52
C ALA A 75 -8.53 6.38 4.06
N GLU A 76 -8.19 7.61 4.47
CA GLU A 76 -9.18 8.59 4.93
C GLU A 76 -10.17 8.95 3.81
N LEU A 77 -11.46 9.10 4.15
CA LEU A 77 -12.51 9.39 3.17
C LEU A 77 -12.26 10.68 2.40
N ARG A 78 -11.68 11.70 3.05
CA ARG A 78 -11.33 12.98 2.41
C ARG A 78 -10.21 12.84 1.36
N ARG A 79 -9.35 11.81 1.48
CA ARG A 79 -8.21 11.55 0.58
C ARG A 79 -8.55 10.58 -0.54
N THR A 80 -9.76 10.03 -0.51
CA THR A 80 -10.21 9.01 -1.46
C THR A 80 -11.41 9.46 -2.28
N VAL A 81 -11.79 10.74 -2.24
CA VAL A 81 -12.94 11.26 -2.99
C VAL A 81 -12.75 11.03 -4.48
N SER A 82 -11.62 11.50 -5.04
CA SER A 82 -11.33 11.39 -6.47
C SER A 82 -11.21 9.93 -6.93
N ILE A 83 -10.49 9.08 -6.18
CA ILE A 83 -10.29 7.68 -6.57
C ILE A 83 -11.60 6.88 -6.50
N ARG A 84 -12.49 7.16 -5.54
CA ARG A 84 -13.81 6.51 -5.44
C ARG A 84 -14.69 6.79 -6.65
N THR A 85 -14.52 7.92 -7.31
CA THR A 85 -15.26 8.27 -8.52
C THR A 85 -14.54 7.77 -9.78
N SER A 86 -13.22 7.96 -9.86
CA SER A 86 -12.47 7.64 -11.09
C SER A 86 -12.28 6.13 -11.30
N LEU A 87 -12.27 5.33 -10.22
CA LEU A 87 -12.04 3.88 -10.34
C LEU A 87 -13.19 3.14 -11.03
N PRO A 88 -14.49 3.38 -10.71
CA PRO A 88 -15.61 2.83 -11.47
C PRO A 88 -15.60 3.25 -12.95
N ASP A 89 -15.31 4.52 -13.23
CA ASP A 89 -15.21 5.02 -14.60
C ASP A 89 -14.07 4.33 -15.37
N PHE A 90 -12.93 4.11 -14.71
CA PHE A 90 -11.79 3.40 -15.28
C PHE A 90 -12.15 1.97 -15.65
N VAL A 91 -12.75 1.19 -14.73
CA VAL A 91 -13.09 -0.20 -15.00
C VAL A 91 -14.11 -0.32 -16.12
N GLN A 92 -15.06 0.61 -16.21
CA GLN A 92 -16.07 0.65 -17.27
C GLN A 92 -15.42 0.95 -18.63
N ARG A 93 -14.59 2.01 -18.73
CA ARG A 93 -13.92 2.40 -19.99
C ARG A 93 -12.99 1.32 -20.53
N HIS A 94 -12.37 0.53 -19.67
CA HIS A 94 -11.42 -0.52 -20.07
C HIS A 94 -12.03 -1.92 -20.08
N SER A 95 -13.36 -2.04 -19.91
CA SER A 95 -14.07 -3.33 -19.89
C SER A 95 -13.43 -4.33 -18.91
N ILE A 96 -13.16 -3.84 -17.69
CA ILE A 96 -12.65 -4.63 -16.57
C ILE A 96 -13.86 -5.12 -15.80
N GLY A 97 -14.11 -6.43 -15.79
CA GLY A 97 -15.25 -7.04 -15.10
C GLY A 97 -14.90 -7.51 -13.68
N SER A 98 -13.62 -7.57 -13.35
CA SER A 98 -13.16 -8.06 -12.05
C SER A 98 -11.86 -7.40 -11.58
N LEU A 99 -11.78 -7.08 -10.29
CA LEU A 99 -10.62 -6.42 -9.69
C LEU A 99 -10.22 -7.11 -8.38
N LEU A 100 -8.93 -7.44 -8.27
CA LEU A 100 -8.28 -7.72 -7.00
C LEU A 100 -7.83 -6.39 -6.38
N ASP A 101 -8.23 -6.13 -5.15
CA ASP A 101 -7.70 -5.04 -4.31
C ASP A 101 -6.79 -5.68 -3.25
N ALA A 102 -5.50 -5.59 -3.45
CA ALA A 102 -4.51 -6.15 -2.54
C ALA A 102 -3.31 -5.18 -2.41
N PRO A 103 -3.16 -4.59 -1.22
CA PRO A 103 -3.83 -4.85 0.05
C PRO A 103 -5.18 -4.09 0.14
N CYS A 104 -6.25 -4.78 0.54
CA CYS A 104 -7.55 -4.14 0.71
C CYS A 104 -7.67 -3.35 2.03
N GLY A 105 -6.77 -3.58 2.97
CA GLY A 105 -6.83 -2.99 4.29
C GLY A 105 -8.18 -3.24 4.97
N ASP A 106 -8.61 -2.33 5.84
CA ASP A 106 -9.87 -2.42 6.60
C ASP A 106 -11.14 -2.09 5.79
N PHE A 107 -11.02 -2.05 4.46
CA PHE A 107 -12.12 -1.76 3.53
C PHE A 107 -12.84 -0.41 3.80
N HIS A 108 -12.19 0.48 4.51
CA HIS A 108 -12.81 1.69 5.04
C HIS A 108 -13.37 2.61 3.95
N TRP A 109 -12.60 2.93 2.92
CA TRP A 109 -13.04 3.80 1.83
C TRP A 109 -13.66 3.05 0.66
N MET A 110 -13.21 1.80 0.42
CA MET A 110 -13.63 0.99 -0.72
C MET A 110 -15.12 0.62 -0.65
N GLN A 111 -15.70 0.51 0.55
CA GLN A 111 -17.14 0.27 0.73
C GLN A 111 -18.04 1.36 0.12
N TYR A 112 -17.49 2.53 -0.18
CA TYR A 112 -18.21 3.66 -0.79
C TYR A 112 -17.98 3.78 -2.29
N VAL A 113 -17.31 2.82 -2.91
CA VAL A 113 -17.13 2.77 -4.37
C VAL A 113 -18.37 2.12 -4.99
N GLU A 114 -19.00 2.85 -5.91
CA GLU A 114 -20.18 2.37 -6.64
C GLU A 114 -19.74 1.61 -7.91
N TRP A 115 -19.62 0.29 -7.79
CA TRP A 115 -19.22 -0.55 -8.90
C TRP A 115 -20.33 -0.72 -9.94
N PRO A 116 -19.98 -0.93 -11.24
CA PRO A 116 -20.95 -1.35 -12.24
C PRO A 116 -21.71 -2.64 -11.82
N SER A 117 -22.93 -2.84 -12.35
CA SER A 117 -23.64 -4.10 -12.17
C SER A 117 -22.77 -5.26 -12.68
N ASP A 118 -22.83 -6.40 -11.99
CA ASP A 118 -22.07 -7.62 -12.31
C ASP A 118 -20.54 -7.51 -12.17
N PHE A 119 -20.03 -6.41 -11.57
CA PHE A 119 -18.62 -6.26 -11.29
C PHE A 119 -18.20 -7.14 -10.11
N ARG A 120 -17.13 -7.94 -10.31
CA ARG A 120 -16.56 -8.77 -9.24
C ARG A 120 -15.40 -8.05 -8.57
N TYR A 121 -15.61 -7.63 -7.32
CA TYR A 121 -14.56 -7.14 -6.45
C TYR A 121 -14.04 -8.26 -5.53
N VAL A 122 -12.72 -8.36 -5.38
CA VAL A 122 -12.04 -9.28 -4.46
C VAL A 122 -11.07 -8.48 -3.62
N GLY A 123 -11.35 -8.35 -2.32
CA GLY A 123 -10.42 -7.76 -1.36
C GLY A 123 -9.44 -8.80 -0.85
N ALA A 124 -8.16 -8.48 -0.78
CA ALA A 124 -7.16 -9.37 -0.20
C ALA A 124 -6.13 -8.63 0.63
N ASP A 125 -5.62 -9.30 1.66
CA ASP A 125 -4.56 -8.78 2.52
C ASP A 125 -3.76 -9.94 3.12
N ILE A 126 -2.49 -9.68 3.45
CA ILE A 126 -1.63 -10.66 4.12
C ILE A 126 -2.01 -10.83 5.59
N VAL A 127 -2.67 -9.85 6.20
CA VAL A 127 -3.05 -9.84 7.61
C VAL A 127 -4.32 -10.64 7.86
N HIS A 128 -4.18 -11.84 8.40
CA HIS A 128 -5.29 -12.75 8.66
C HIS A 128 -6.40 -12.14 9.53
N ASP A 129 -6.04 -11.50 10.65
CA ASP A 129 -7.01 -10.91 11.58
C ASP A 129 -7.89 -9.85 10.89
N LEU A 130 -7.28 -9.02 10.03
CA LEU A 130 -7.97 -8.00 9.26
C LEU A 130 -8.98 -8.61 8.28
N ILE A 131 -8.60 -9.68 7.58
CA ILE A 131 -9.51 -10.39 6.66
C ILE A 131 -10.69 -10.99 7.41
N VAL A 132 -10.47 -11.60 8.58
CA VAL A 132 -11.56 -12.13 9.42
C VAL A 132 -12.50 -11.01 9.89
N GLU A 133 -11.96 -9.86 10.28
CA GLU A 133 -12.78 -8.69 10.65
C GLU A 133 -13.61 -8.19 9.44
N ASN A 134 -13.01 -8.10 8.24
CA ASN A 134 -13.71 -7.68 7.03
C ASN A 134 -14.81 -8.66 6.61
N GLN A 135 -14.54 -9.97 6.59
CA GLN A 135 -15.54 -11.01 6.26
C GLN A 135 -16.74 -10.95 7.20
N LYS A 136 -16.51 -10.69 8.48
CA LYS A 136 -17.58 -10.56 9.47
C LYS A 136 -18.38 -9.27 9.27
N LYS A 137 -17.72 -8.16 8.96
CA LYS A 137 -18.35 -6.84 8.82
C LYS A 137 -19.06 -6.67 7.49
N TYR A 138 -18.54 -7.29 6.42
CA TYR A 138 -19.02 -7.16 5.05
C TYR A 138 -19.28 -8.54 4.41
N PRO A 139 -20.30 -9.29 4.88
CA PRO A 139 -20.49 -10.70 4.53
C PRO A 139 -20.86 -10.95 3.05
N THR A 140 -21.22 -9.92 2.30
CA THR A 140 -21.53 -9.99 0.86
C THR A 140 -20.34 -9.69 -0.04
N THR A 141 -19.21 -9.31 0.53
CA THR A 141 -17.97 -8.98 -0.21
C THR A 141 -16.98 -10.14 -0.09
N GLU A 142 -16.35 -10.49 -1.20
CA GLU A 142 -15.32 -11.53 -1.23
C GLU A 142 -14.01 -11.01 -0.62
N PHE A 143 -13.51 -11.65 0.44
CA PHE A 143 -12.22 -11.34 1.06
C PHE A 143 -11.36 -12.60 1.21
N LEU A 144 -10.07 -12.47 0.87
CA LEU A 144 -9.08 -13.56 0.90
C LEU A 144 -7.87 -13.16 1.72
N LYS A 145 -7.33 -14.09 2.53
CA LYS A 145 -5.93 -13.96 2.97
C LYS A 145 -5.03 -14.27 1.78
N LEU A 146 -4.12 -13.37 1.43
CA LEU A 146 -3.24 -13.50 0.27
C LEU A 146 -1.89 -12.84 0.54
N ASP A 147 -0.82 -13.58 0.36
CA ASP A 147 0.53 -13.03 0.24
C ASP A 147 0.86 -12.81 -1.24
N VAL A 148 0.80 -11.56 -1.69
CA VAL A 148 1.08 -11.19 -3.09
C VAL A 148 2.53 -11.44 -3.52
N LEU A 149 3.42 -11.86 -2.62
CA LEU A 149 4.81 -12.17 -2.93
C LEU A 149 5.00 -13.64 -3.32
N SER A 150 4.14 -14.54 -2.83
CA SER A 150 4.30 -15.99 -2.96
C SER A 150 3.07 -16.71 -3.51
N ASP A 151 1.86 -16.23 -3.19
CA ASP A 151 0.64 -16.90 -3.59
C ASP A 151 0.22 -16.53 -5.02
N PRO A 152 -0.39 -17.46 -5.77
CA PRO A 152 -0.96 -17.13 -7.07
C PRO A 152 -2.12 -16.15 -6.90
N LEU A 153 -2.10 -15.06 -7.68
CA LEU A 153 -3.21 -14.11 -7.67
C LEU A 153 -4.49 -14.76 -8.19
N PRO A 154 -5.67 -14.44 -7.63
CA PRO A 154 -6.94 -14.96 -8.13
C PRO A 154 -7.17 -14.54 -9.58
N ALA A 155 -8.00 -15.31 -10.29
CA ALA A 155 -8.36 -14.99 -11.67
C ALA A 155 -9.25 -13.73 -11.71
N VAL A 156 -8.67 -12.61 -12.12
CA VAL A 156 -9.27 -11.28 -12.24
C VAL A 156 -8.74 -10.56 -13.47
N ASP A 157 -9.42 -9.50 -13.91
CA ASP A 157 -8.96 -8.66 -15.03
C ASP A 157 -7.91 -7.63 -14.62
N GLY A 158 -8.00 -7.10 -13.40
CA GLY A 158 -7.09 -6.08 -12.90
C GLY A 158 -6.66 -6.31 -11.46
N TRP A 159 -5.50 -5.76 -11.09
CA TRP A 159 -5.00 -5.72 -9.72
C TRP A 159 -4.77 -4.27 -9.30
N LEU A 160 -5.45 -3.83 -8.25
CA LEU A 160 -5.21 -2.57 -7.56
C LEU A 160 -4.22 -2.82 -6.40
N ALA A 161 -2.99 -2.34 -6.58
CA ALA A 161 -1.90 -2.39 -5.60
C ALA A 161 -1.68 -0.99 -4.98
N ARG A 162 -2.75 -0.45 -4.37
CA ARG A 162 -2.72 0.88 -3.78
C ARG A 162 -1.99 0.86 -2.44
N ASP A 163 -0.99 1.75 -2.29
CA ASP A 163 -0.15 1.87 -1.08
C ASP A 163 0.51 0.56 -0.63
N LEU A 164 0.80 -0.34 -1.57
CA LEU A 164 1.46 -1.62 -1.30
C LEU A 164 2.98 -1.51 -1.43
N MET A 165 3.45 -1.33 -2.66
CA MET A 165 4.87 -1.45 -3.01
C MET A 165 5.73 -0.35 -2.41
N ILE A 166 5.13 0.76 -1.99
CA ILE A 166 5.80 1.85 -1.27
C ILE A 166 6.29 1.42 0.13
N HIS A 167 5.81 0.28 0.63
CA HIS A 167 6.19 -0.32 1.90
C HIS A 167 7.09 -1.54 1.75
N PHE A 168 7.52 -1.86 0.52
CA PHE A 168 8.27 -3.06 0.19
C PHE A 168 9.74 -2.77 -0.10
N PRO A 169 10.68 -3.64 0.30
CA PRO A 169 12.04 -3.63 -0.23
C PRO A 169 12.02 -3.94 -1.73
N ASP A 170 13.06 -3.56 -2.44
CA ASP A 170 13.16 -3.71 -3.90
C ASP A 170 12.93 -5.14 -4.37
N GLN A 171 13.48 -6.12 -3.64
CA GLN A 171 13.28 -7.54 -3.95
C GLN A 171 11.80 -7.95 -3.88
N ALA A 172 11.05 -7.43 -2.90
CA ALA A 172 9.63 -7.73 -2.74
C ALA A 172 8.78 -7.02 -3.80
N VAL A 173 9.16 -5.82 -4.25
CA VAL A 173 8.51 -5.17 -5.41
C VAL A 173 8.65 -6.05 -6.64
N TRP A 174 9.85 -6.59 -6.92
CA TRP A 174 10.06 -7.51 -8.04
C TRP A 174 9.26 -8.80 -7.91
N ALA A 175 9.17 -9.38 -6.70
CA ALA A 175 8.36 -10.58 -6.46
C ALA A 175 6.87 -10.32 -6.73
N ALA A 176 6.33 -9.19 -6.27
CA ALA A 176 4.95 -8.78 -6.52
C ALA A 176 4.68 -8.55 -8.02
N LEU A 177 5.59 -7.89 -8.73
CA LEU A 177 5.50 -7.70 -10.18
C LEU A 177 5.56 -9.04 -10.94
N ASP A 178 6.36 -10.02 -10.46
CA ASP A 178 6.43 -11.36 -11.06
C ASP A 178 5.13 -12.16 -10.85
N GLN A 179 4.46 -12.02 -9.68
CA GLN A 179 3.12 -12.58 -9.48
C GLN A 179 2.10 -11.94 -10.43
N PHE A 180 2.15 -10.63 -10.63
CA PHE A 180 1.32 -9.97 -11.64
C PHE A 180 1.58 -10.53 -13.05
N ARG A 181 2.85 -10.67 -13.44
CA ARG A 181 3.25 -11.25 -14.74
C ARG A 181 2.69 -12.65 -14.96
N LYS A 182 2.68 -13.49 -13.92
CA LYS A 182 2.20 -14.88 -13.95
C LYS A 182 0.68 -15.00 -13.90
N SER A 183 -0.02 -13.97 -13.44
CA SER A 183 -1.48 -13.98 -13.24
C SER A 183 -2.26 -13.84 -14.54
N SER A 184 -3.58 -13.98 -14.45
CA SER A 184 -4.51 -13.66 -15.55
C SER A 184 -4.78 -12.15 -15.67
N ALA A 185 -4.45 -11.34 -14.65
CA ALA A 185 -4.75 -9.92 -14.63
C ALA A 185 -4.07 -9.20 -15.81
N ARG A 186 -4.86 -8.43 -16.55
CA ARG A 186 -4.41 -7.66 -17.72
C ARG A 186 -3.93 -6.26 -17.33
N TYR A 187 -4.41 -5.74 -16.20
CA TYR A 187 -4.16 -4.39 -15.73
C TYR A 187 -3.57 -4.38 -14.34
N LEU A 188 -2.53 -3.58 -14.15
CA LEU A 188 -1.97 -3.21 -12.85
C LEU A 188 -2.27 -1.74 -12.58
N LEU A 189 -2.93 -1.46 -11.46
CA LEU A 189 -3.13 -0.12 -10.93
C LEU A 189 -2.31 -0.01 -9.65
N ALA A 190 -1.27 0.79 -9.64
CA ALA A 190 -0.36 0.83 -8.48
C ALA A 190 0.03 2.27 -8.11
N THR A 191 0.17 2.50 -6.80
CA THR A 191 0.70 3.77 -6.31
C THR A 191 2.13 3.98 -6.82
N THR A 192 2.36 5.16 -7.40
CA THR A 192 3.68 5.60 -7.85
C THR A 192 3.87 7.10 -7.61
N TYR A 193 5.12 7.53 -7.60
CA TYR A 193 5.53 8.92 -7.38
C TYR A 193 6.40 9.38 -8.56
N PRO A 194 5.81 9.81 -9.69
CA PRO A 194 6.56 10.18 -10.91
C PRO A 194 7.63 11.24 -10.67
N ASN A 195 7.42 12.13 -9.70
CA ASN A 195 8.34 13.21 -9.36
C ASN A 195 9.52 12.77 -8.47
N ALA A 196 9.52 11.52 -7.96
CA ALA A 196 10.66 11.01 -7.21
C ALA A 196 11.83 10.78 -8.17
N PRO A 197 12.98 11.46 -7.96
CA PRO A 197 14.07 11.45 -8.94
C PRO A 197 14.82 10.10 -8.97
N HIS A 198 14.78 9.35 -7.89
CA HIS A 198 15.43 8.04 -7.74
C HIS A 198 14.74 7.23 -6.65
N ASN A 199 14.83 5.92 -6.76
CA ASN A 199 14.41 5.00 -5.71
C ASN A 199 15.56 4.76 -4.72
N HIS A 200 15.22 4.39 -3.50
CA HIS A 200 16.13 3.84 -2.49
C HIS A 200 15.49 2.63 -1.86
N ASP A 201 16.27 1.63 -1.51
CA ASP A 201 15.75 0.42 -0.88
C ASP A 201 15.34 0.67 0.56
N ILE A 202 14.33 -0.09 1.00
CA ILE A 202 13.76 0.00 2.35
C ILE A 202 13.51 -1.42 2.89
N ARG A 203 13.14 -1.53 4.17
CA ARG A 203 12.62 -2.78 4.76
C ARG A 203 11.11 -2.75 4.79
N PHE A 204 10.47 -3.93 4.91
CA PHE A 204 9.01 -4.03 5.02
C PHE A 204 8.44 -3.08 6.08
N GLY A 205 7.32 -2.42 5.75
CA GLY A 205 6.60 -1.51 6.63
C GLY A 205 7.20 -0.11 6.77
N GLN A 206 8.39 0.16 6.23
CA GLN A 206 8.87 1.53 6.01
C GLN A 206 8.10 2.19 4.86
N VAL A 207 8.29 3.48 4.64
CA VAL A 207 7.60 4.25 3.58
C VAL A 207 8.62 4.96 2.72
N ARG A 208 8.45 4.86 1.40
CA ARG A 208 9.22 5.64 0.42
C ARG A 208 8.34 6.22 -0.68
N HIS A 209 8.80 7.26 -1.32
CA HIS A 209 8.24 7.72 -2.59
C HIS A 209 8.78 6.83 -3.71
N LEU A 210 8.02 5.80 -4.08
CA LEU A 210 8.41 4.82 -5.08
C LEU A 210 8.04 5.28 -6.48
N ASN A 211 9.03 5.44 -7.36
CA ASN A 211 8.82 5.69 -8.78
C ASN A 211 9.00 4.38 -9.57
N LEU A 212 7.92 3.74 -9.96
CA LEU A 212 7.97 2.48 -10.70
C LEU A 212 8.57 2.64 -12.12
N CYS A 213 8.58 3.85 -12.68
CA CYS A 213 9.19 4.12 -13.99
C CYS A 213 10.69 4.42 -13.91
N ALA A 214 11.24 4.61 -12.72
CA ALA A 214 12.67 4.84 -12.50
C ALA A 214 13.43 3.55 -12.13
N PRO A 215 14.77 3.51 -12.31
CA PRO A 215 15.56 2.38 -11.81
C PRO A 215 15.32 2.10 -10.33
N PRO A 216 15.38 0.83 -9.91
CA PRO A 216 15.71 -0.35 -10.70
C PRO A 216 14.55 -0.92 -11.50
N PHE A 217 13.29 -0.47 -11.31
CA PHE A 217 12.09 -1.11 -11.84
C PHE A 217 11.88 -0.86 -13.33
N ASN A 218 12.08 0.38 -13.80
CA ASN A 218 12.01 0.79 -15.20
C ASN A 218 10.73 0.35 -15.93
N LEU A 219 9.58 0.33 -15.24
CA LEU A 219 8.32 0.12 -15.94
C LEU A 219 8.11 1.23 -16.99
N PRO A 220 7.41 0.95 -18.10
CA PRO A 220 7.04 2.00 -19.06
C PRO A 220 6.20 3.07 -18.37
N GLN A 221 6.03 4.22 -19.02
CA GLN A 221 5.07 5.19 -18.50
C GLN A 221 3.67 4.55 -18.42
N PRO A 222 2.90 4.81 -17.35
CA PRO A 222 1.54 4.31 -17.27
C PRO A 222 0.73 4.88 -18.44
N PHE A 223 -0.13 4.06 -19.05
CA PHE A 223 -0.98 4.50 -20.15
C PHE A 223 -2.09 5.46 -19.68
N GLU A 224 -2.38 5.42 -18.38
CA GLU A 224 -3.34 6.30 -17.72
C GLU A 224 -2.94 6.53 -16.26
N ILE A 225 -3.33 7.69 -15.72
CA ILE A 225 -3.08 8.07 -14.32
C ILE A 225 -4.42 8.41 -13.68
N LEU A 226 -4.71 7.80 -12.54
CA LEU A 226 -5.80 8.18 -11.66
C LEU A 226 -5.24 9.04 -10.54
N HIS A 227 -5.80 10.24 -10.40
CA HIS A 227 -5.38 11.19 -9.38
C HIS A 227 -6.05 10.88 -8.04
N GLU A 228 -5.35 11.19 -6.97
CA GLU A 228 -5.83 11.09 -5.60
C GLU A 228 -5.89 12.47 -4.95
N ASP A 229 -6.69 12.59 -3.86
CA ASP A 229 -6.89 13.85 -3.14
C ASP A 229 -5.77 14.10 -2.12
N ASP A 230 -4.54 13.90 -2.56
CA ASP A 230 -3.35 14.21 -1.78
C ASP A 230 -2.83 15.62 -2.06
N ASP A 231 -1.92 16.10 -1.21
CA ASP A 231 -1.17 17.32 -1.48
C ASP A 231 -0.44 17.18 -2.83
N PRO A 232 -0.71 18.05 -3.81
CA PRO A 232 -0.05 18.00 -5.12
C PRO A 232 1.48 18.01 -5.03
N ALA A 233 2.04 18.55 -3.95
CA ALA A 233 3.48 18.55 -3.70
C ALA A 233 4.06 17.15 -3.50
N THR A 234 3.25 16.15 -3.13
CA THR A 234 3.70 14.76 -2.98
C THR A 234 3.92 14.11 -4.33
N GLY A 235 3.16 14.50 -5.36
CA GLY A 235 3.16 13.87 -6.68
C GLY A 235 2.67 12.43 -6.68
N ARG A 236 1.94 12.01 -5.64
CA ARG A 236 1.39 10.65 -5.52
C ARG A 236 0.23 10.46 -6.49
N VAL A 237 0.27 9.35 -7.22
CA VAL A 237 -0.77 8.97 -8.19
C VAL A 237 -0.95 7.44 -8.21
N ILE A 238 -2.06 6.97 -8.78
CA ILE A 238 -2.20 5.59 -9.21
C ILE A 238 -1.89 5.51 -10.69
N GLY A 239 -0.77 4.92 -11.05
CA GLY A 239 -0.45 4.59 -12.44
C GLY A 239 -1.18 3.33 -12.88
N ALA A 240 -1.65 3.31 -14.13
CA ALA A 240 -2.26 2.14 -14.74
C ALA A 240 -1.36 1.60 -15.88
N TRP A 241 -1.02 0.32 -15.81
CA TRP A 241 -0.23 -0.39 -16.79
C TRP A 241 -0.99 -1.58 -17.36
N ARG A 242 -0.86 -1.81 -18.68
CA ARG A 242 -1.25 -3.09 -19.27
C ARG A 242 -0.09 -4.06 -19.11
N ARG A 243 -0.39 -5.29 -18.76
CA ARG A 243 0.65 -6.35 -18.66
C ARG A 243 1.41 -6.55 -19.97
N SER A 244 0.74 -6.36 -21.12
CA SER A 244 1.34 -6.44 -22.44
C SER A 244 2.40 -5.39 -22.72
N ASP A 245 2.32 -4.23 -22.06
CA ASP A 245 3.18 -3.09 -22.33
C ASP A 245 4.47 -3.13 -21.48
N ILE A 246 4.52 -4.01 -20.48
CA ILE A 246 5.68 -4.16 -19.60
C ILE A 246 6.67 -5.15 -20.25
N GLU A 247 7.88 -4.66 -20.52
CA GLU A 247 8.98 -5.50 -20.95
C GLU A 247 9.53 -6.29 -19.75
N TRP A 248 9.09 -7.53 -19.63
CA TRP A 248 9.60 -8.43 -18.60
C TRP A 248 11.00 -8.87 -18.96
N ALA A 249 11.99 -8.64 -18.09
CA ALA A 249 13.32 -9.21 -18.28
C ALA A 249 13.19 -10.71 -18.51
N ARG A 250 13.76 -11.23 -19.61
CA ARG A 250 13.77 -12.65 -19.90
C ARG A 250 14.59 -13.34 -18.79
N SER A 251 13.90 -14.13 -17.96
CA SER A 251 14.51 -15.01 -16.97
C SER A 251 15.32 -16.10 -17.63
#